data_c9ada3191613f2c03afdb28844b583f1
#
_entry.id   c9ada3191613f2c03afdb28844b583f1
#
_cell.length_a   1.000
_cell.length_b   1.000
_cell.length_c   1.000
_cell.angle_alpha   90.00
_cell.angle_beta   90.00
_cell.angle_gamma   90.00
#
_symmetry.space_group_name_H-M   'P 1'
#
loop_
_entity.id
_entity.type
_entity.pdbx_description
1 polymer ?
#
loop_
_entity_poly.entity_id
_entity_poly.type
_entity_poly.pdbx_seq_one_letter_code
_entity_poly.pdbx_strand_id
1 'polypeptide(L)'
;MEEPRGLKPSEFESLCELVNTVFRSNSSDRMELQYALLFAEDNFDSLLVMVDNGRVVSHVGTLTRDISILGHRIQTISIGAVATYEAYRGRGLATALMDAAIRKGKEEGSTLMLISGGRGLYRRLGATCAGQYICYSVPRDVLPGGDVHFTPAEDGDLPTLVRLYAHEPSRYIRSTADFRTCVQAGWICDRGGDTMAISDNDAVLAYAGMQRTRRES
;
A
#
# COMPACT_ATOMS: atom_id res chain seq x y z
N MET A 1 25.12 -9.25 -12.01
CA MET A 1 23.83 -8.61 -11.68
C MET A 1 22.86 -8.94 -12.79
N GLU A 2 21.66 -9.38 -12.43
CA GLU A 2 20.61 -9.77 -13.38
C GLU A 2 19.85 -8.56 -13.91
N GLU A 3 19.18 -8.71 -15.08
CA GLU A 3 18.24 -7.70 -15.61
C GLU A 3 16.95 -7.62 -14.76
N PRO A 4 16.19 -6.50 -14.81
CA PRO A 4 14.91 -6.37 -14.14
C PRO A 4 13.93 -7.49 -14.51
N ARG A 5 13.39 -8.19 -13.52
CA ARG A 5 12.41 -9.26 -13.68
C ARG A 5 11.49 -9.39 -12.46
N GLY A 6 10.43 -10.17 -12.58
CA GLY A 6 9.60 -10.56 -11.45
C GLY A 6 10.35 -11.40 -10.42
N LEU A 7 9.87 -11.38 -9.21
CA LEU A 7 10.41 -12.11 -8.06
C LEU A 7 10.18 -13.62 -8.23
N LYS A 8 11.19 -14.43 -7.89
CA LYS A 8 11.01 -15.87 -7.72
C LYS A 8 10.60 -16.17 -6.27
N PRO A 9 9.76 -17.19 -6.01
CA PRO A 9 9.36 -17.54 -4.63
C PRO A 9 10.53 -17.74 -3.66
N SER A 10 11.63 -18.34 -4.11
CA SER A 10 12.85 -18.56 -3.31
C SER A 10 13.59 -17.28 -2.92
N GLU A 11 13.26 -16.14 -3.51
CA GLU A 11 13.90 -14.84 -3.28
C GLU A 11 13.08 -13.94 -2.33
N PHE A 12 11.89 -14.38 -1.92
CA PHE A 12 10.97 -13.57 -1.12
C PHE A 12 11.57 -13.11 0.21
N GLU A 13 12.28 -13.99 0.92
CA GLU A 13 12.95 -13.63 2.16
C GLU A 13 14.03 -12.55 1.94
N SER A 14 14.83 -12.67 0.87
CA SER A 14 15.82 -11.65 0.50
C SER A 14 15.19 -10.30 0.13
N LEU A 15 14.02 -10.31 -0.51
CA LEU A 15 13.25 -9.10 -0.78
C LEU A 15 12.74 -8.47 0.52
N CYS A 16 12.15 -9.27 1.43
CA CYS A 16 11.69 -8.79 2.74
C CYS A 16 12.83 -8.15 3.54
N GLU A 17 14.02 -8.79 3.55
CA GLU A 17 15.20 -8.21 4.17
C GLU A 17 15.55 -6.83 3.60
N LEU A 18 15.57 -6.68 2.27
CA LEU A 18 15.85 -5.41 1.61
C LEU A 18 14.85 -4.32 2.01
N VAL A 19 13.55 -4.59 1.86
CA VAL A 19 12.53 -3.56 2.11
C VAL A 19 12.45 -3.18 3.59
N ASN A 20 12.59 -4.14 4.50
CA ASN A 20 12.59 -3.87 5.94
C ASN A 20 13.86 -3.11 6.36
N THR A 21 15.03 -3.42 5.80
CA THR A 21 16.25 -2.64 6.02
C THR A 21 16.08 -1.18 5.60
N VAL A 22 15.44 -0.93 4.45
CA VAL A 22 15.29 0.42 3.91
C VAL A 22 14.19 1.23 4.61
N PHE A 23 13.08 0.59 5.00
CA PHE A 23 11.88 1.29 5.47
C PHE A 23 11.55 1.06 6.95
N ARG A 24 12.12 0.03 7.58
CA ARG A 24 11.76 -0.40 8.94
C ARG A 24 12.98 -0.64 9.84
N SER A 25 14.13 -0.05 9.51
CA SER A 25 15.39 -0.26 10.24
C SER A 25 15.31 -0.01 11.75
N ASN A 26 14.36 0.83 12.20
CA ASN A 26 14.16 1.20 13.60
C ASN A 26 12.77 0.78 14.13
N SER A 27 12.11 -0.19 13.49
CA SER A 27 10.76 -0.63 13.86
C SER A 27 10.69 -2.16 13.87
N SER A 28 9.82 -2.69 14.72
CA SER A 28 9.42 -4.09 14.68
C SER A 28 8.39 -4.40 13.57
N ASP A 29 7.89 -3.35 12.92
CA ASP A 29 6.94 -3.50 11.82
C ASP A 29 7.60 -4.14 10.60
N ARG A 30 6.80 -4.83 9.80
CA ARG A 30 7.25 -5.52 8.60
C ARG A 30 6.45 -5.08 7.39
N MET A 31 7.17 -4.67 6.34
CA MET A 31 6.57 -4.14 5.10
C MET A 31 5.63 -5.15 4.44
N GLU A 32 6.01 -6.42 4.38
CA GLU A 32 5.22 -7.47 3.75
C GLU A 32 3.92 -7.76 4.50
N LEU A 33 3.87 -7.53 5.80
CA LEU A 33 2.63 -7.66 6.59
C LEU A 33 1.74 -6.42 6.44
N GLN A 34 2.35 -5.26 6.35
CA GLN A 34 1.65 -3.99 6.25
C GLN A 34 1.07 -3.75 4.85
N TYR A 35 1.77 -4.19 3.81
CA TYR A 35 1.35 -4.07 2.42
C TYR A 35 1.00 -5.45 1.84
N ALA A 36 0.16 -6.18 2.56
CA ALA A 36 -0.15 -7.58 2.29
C ALA A 36 -0.61 -7.85 0.84
N LEU A 37 -1.40 -6.95 0.23
CA LEU A 37 -1.81 -7.08 -1.18
C LEU A 37 -0.63 -6.92 -2.16
N LEU A 38 0.34 -6.05 -1.83
CA LEU A 38 1.51 -5.85 -2.68
C LEU A 38 2.43 -7.07 -2.65
N PHE A 39 2.64 -7.63 -1.44
CA PHE A 39 3.55 -8.75 -1.19
C PHE A 39 2.86 -10.12 -1.24
N ALA A 40 1.61 -10.19 -1.70
CA ALA A 40 0.91 -11.45 -1.88
C ALA A 40 1.61 -12.34 -2.91
N GLU A 41 1.53 -13.65 -2.72
CA GLU A 41 2.22 -14.62 -3.57
C GLU A 41 1.75 -14.55 -5.04
N ASP A 42 0.46 -14.31 -5.26
CA ASP A 42 -0.13 -14.11 -6.59
C ASP A 42 0.34 -12.82 -7.29
N ASN A 43 1.04 -11.92 -6.58
CA ASN A 43 1.62 -10.69 -7.12
C ASN A 43 3.15 -10.77 -7.34
N PHE A 44 3.80 -11.91 -7.15
CA PHE A 44 5.27 -12.02 -7.22
C PHE A 44 5.84 -11.61 -8.57
N ASP A 45 5.18 -11.91 -9.68
CA ASP A 45 5.59 -11.46 -11.02
C ASP A 45 5.59 -9.93 -11.18
N SER A 46 4.92 -9.24 -10.27
CA SER A 46 4.80 -7.78 -10.23
C SER A 46 5.71 -7.14 -9.18
N LEU A 47 6.42 -7.93 -8.38
CA LEU A 47 7.51 -7.50 -7.52
C LEU A 47 8.81 -7.50 -8.32
N LEU A 48 9.07 -6.40 -9.01
CA LEU A 48 10.24 -6.30 -9.89
C LEU A 48 11.52 -6.19 -9.07
N VAL A 49 12.51 -7.02 -9.38
CA VAL A 49 13.77 -7.10 -8.64
C VAL A 49 14.99 -7.07 -9.56
N MET A 50 16.11 -6.62 -9.00
CA MET A 50 17.45 -6.88 -9.51
C MET A 50 18.22 -7.67 -8.48
N VAL A 51 18.87 -8.73 -8.95
CA VAL A 51 19.59 -9.70 -8.11
C VAL A 51 21.07 -9.66 -8.42
N ASP A 52 21.89 -9.67 -7.38
CA ASP A 52 23.34 -9.76 -7.48
C ASP A 52 23.84 -10.87 -6.54
N ASN A 53 24.56 -11.86 -7.09
CA ASN A 53 25.06 -13.02 -6.35
C ASN A 53 23.98 -13.73 -5.50
N GLY A 54 22.77 -13.90 -6.05
CA GLY A 54 21.65 -14.59 -5.39
C GLY A 54 20.90 -13.74 -4.35
N ARG A 55 21.25 -12.47 -4.20
CA ARG A 55 20.61 -11.53 -3.26
C ARG A 55 19.83 -10.45 -4.01
N VAL A 56 18.61 -10.18 -3.59
CA VAL A 56 17.83 -9.04 -4.09
C VAL A 56 18.47 -7.75 -3.57
N VAL A 57 18.90 -6.88 -4.49
CA VAL A 57 19.64 -5.65 -4.16
C VAL A 57 18.89 -4.38 -4.48
N SER A 58 17.91 -4.46 -5.37
CA SER A 58 17.01 -3.36 -5.70
C SER A 58 15.64 -3.90 -6.06
N HIS A 59 14.59 -3.14 -5.74
CA HIS A 59 13.19 -3.52 -5.87
C HIS A 59 12.31 -2.35 -6.24
N VAL A 60 11.29 -2.63 -7.06
CA VAL A 60 10.11 -1.81 -7.33
C VAL A 60 8.89 -2.72 -7.29
N GLY A 61 8.04 -2.56 -6.29
CA GLY A 61 6.76 -3.27 -6.24
C GLY A 61 5.71 -2.58 -7.10
N THR A 62 4.97 -3.38 -7.88
CA THR A 62 3.84 -2.90 -8.67
C THR A 62 2.59 -3.67 -8.30
N LEU A 63 1.44 -2.98 -8.31
CA LEU A 63 0.13 -3.59 -8.07
C LEU A 63 -0.88 -3.00 -9.06
N THR A 64 -1.35 -3.81 -9.99
CA THR A 64 -2.35 -3.40 -10.98
C THR A 64 -3.75 -3.60 -10.40
N ARG A 65 -4.53 -2.53 -10.36
CA ARG A 65 -5.92 -2.52 -9.87
C ARG A 65 -6.72 -1.47 -10.63
N ASP A 66 -8.02 -1.70 -10.69
CA ASP A 66 -8.94 -0.67 -11.14
C ASP A 66 -9.23 0.31 -10.01
N ILE A 67 -9.37 1.56 -10.39
CA ILE A 67 -9.93 2.61 -9.53
C ILE A 67 -11.24 3.13 -10.12
N SER A 68 -12.11 3.61 -9.24
CA SER A 68 -13.26 4.43 -9.61
C SER A 68 -12.94 5.88 -9.29
N ILE A 69 -13.12 6.77 -10.24
CA ILE A 69 -13.05 8.23 -10.03
C ILE A 69 -14.35 8.81 -10.56
N LEU A 70 -15.19 9.33 -9.66
CA LEU A 70 -16.49 9.92 -9.99
C LEU A 70 -17.34 9.01 -10.91
N GLY A 71 -17.34 7.70 -10.64
CA GLY A 71 -18.07 6.70 -11.41
C GLY A 71 -17.35 6.14 -12.64
N HIS A 72 -16.24 6.72 -13.06
CA HIS A 72 -15.42 6.20 -14.17
C HIS A 72 -14.41 5.18 -13.68
N ARG A 73 -14.35 4.03 -14.36
CA ARG A 73 -13.38 2.95 -14.07
C ARG A 73 -12.11 3.17 -14.87
N ILE A 74 -10.98 3.19 -14.19
CA ILE A 74 -9.65 3.41 -14.77
C ILE A 74 -8.73 2.30 -14.27
N GLN A 75 -8.08 1.59 -15.18
CA GLN A 75 -7.05 0.63 -14.81
C GLN A 75 -5.76 1.37 -14.47
N THR A 76 -5.22 1.06 -13.29
CA THR A 76 -4.04 1.72 -12.76
C THR A 76 -2.98 0.72 -12.36
N ILE A 77 -1.72 1.14 -12.43
CA ILE A 77 -0.60 0.47 -11.80
C ILE A 77 -0.08 1.34 -10.65
N SER A 78 -0.08 0.80 -9.45
CA SER A 78 0.46 1.47 -8.25
C SER A 78 1.90 1.05 -8.03
N ILE A 79 2.77 2.01 -7.72
CA ILE A 79 4.18 1.80 -7.40
C ILE A 79 4.38 1.93 -5.91
N GLY A 80 4.96 0.92 -5.30
CA GLY A 80 5.26 0.89 -3.86
C GLY A 80 6.59 0.23 -3.52
N ALA A 81 7.02 0.37 -2.28
CA ALA A 81 8.18 -0.29 -1.70
C ALA A 81 9.49 -0.17 -2.52
N VAL A 82 9.71 0.97 -3.20
CA VAL A 82 10.92 1.20 -4.01
C VAL A 82 12.15 1.26 -3.11
N ALA A 83 12.96 0.24 -3.16
CA ALA A 83 14.12 0.04 -2.29
C ALA A 83 15.38 -0.30 -3.08
N THR A 84 16.53 0.17 -2.60
CA THR A 84 17.86 -0.20 -3.09
C THR A 84 18.81 -0.13 -1.92
N TYR A 85 19.58 -1.19 -1.67
CA TYR A 85 20.63 -1.14 -0.66
C TYR A 85 21.60 0.01 -0.91
N GLU A 86 22.07 0.63 0.14
CA GLU A 86 22.94 1.81 0.06
C GLU A 86 24.17 1.58 -0.81
N ALA A 87 24.84 0.43 -0.65
CA ALA A 87 26.02 0.05 -1.43
C ALA A 87 25.76 -0.10 -2.95
N TYR A 88 24.48 -0.17 -3.35
CA TYR A 88 24.07 -0.34 -4.76
C TYR A 88 23.44 0.94 -5.34
N ARG A 89 23.30 2.01 -4.56
CA ARG A 89 22.77 3.29 -5.03
C ARG A 89 23.71 3.95 -6.03
N GLY A 90 23.17 4.88 -6.82
CA GLY A 90 23.94 5.60 -7.85
C GLY A 90 24.25 4.81 -9.11
N ARG A 91 23.85 3.52 -9.20
CA ARG A 91 24.11 2.63 -10.33
C ARG A 91 22.95 2.53 -11.34
N GLY A 92 21.92 3.37 -11.21
CA GLY A 92 20.77 3.36 -12.12
C GLY A 92 19.74 2.24 -11.89
N LEU A 93 19.90 1.37 -10.87
CA LEU A 93 19.07 0.18 -10.67
C LEU A 93 17.58 0.52 -10.51
N ALA A 94 17.27 1.49 -9.64
CA ALA A 94 15.89 1.92 -9.43
C ALA A 94 15.27 2.53 -10.70
N THR A 95 16.05 3.20 -11.53
CA THR A 95 15.59 3.74 -12.83
C THR A 95 15.25 2.60 -13.77
N ALA A 96 16.12 1.61 -13.93
CA ALA A 96 15.88 0.44 -14.78
C ALA A 96 14.63 -0.35 -14.35
N LEU A 97 14.43 -0.53 -13.04
CA LEU A 97 13.23 -1.16 -12.49
C LEU A 97 11.97 -0.32 -12.73
N MET A 98 12.04 0.99 -12.60
CA MET A 98 10.91 1.88 -12.91
C MET A 98 10.56 1.87 -14.41
N ASP A 99 11.55 1.82 -15.29
CA ASP A 99 11.31 1.66 -16.73
C ASP A 99 10.64 0.32 -17.05
N ALA A 100 11.04 -0.76 -16.36
CA ALA A 100 10.37 -2.05 -16.46
C ALA A 100 8.91 -1.98 -15.94
N ALA A 101 8.68 -1.29 -14.81
CA ALA A 101 7.33 -1.09 -14.26
C ALA A 101 6.43 -0.29 -15.22
N ILE A 102 6.97 0.74 -15.88
CA ILE A 102 6.23 1.53 -16.87
C ILE A 102 5.86 0.67 -18.09
N ARG A 103 6.79 -0.15 -18.58
CA ARG A 103 6.49 -1.09 -19.69
C ARG A 103 5.41 -2.08 -19.28
N LYS A 104 5.56 -2.75 -18.13
CA LYS A 104 4.57 -3.68 -17.59
C LYS A 104 3.18 -3.04 -17.49
N GLY A 105 3.08 -1.84 -16.90
CA GLY A 105 1.81 -1.14 -16.80
C GLY A 105 1.15 -0.87 -18.16
N LYS A 106 1.93 -0.50 -19.18
CA LYS A 106 1.43 -0.30 -20.54
C LYS A 106 0.96 -1.61 -21.19
N GLU A 107 1.73 -2.68 -21.03
CA GLU A 107 1.39 -4.01 -21.56
C GLU A 107 0.13 -4.58 -20.91
N GLU A 108 -0.09 -4.29 -19.64
CA GLU A 108 -1.30 -4.66 -18.90
C GLU A 108 -2.49 -3.73 -19.15
N GLY A 109 -2.32 -2.66 -19.95
CA GLY A 109 -3.40 -1.72 -20.30
C GLY A 109 -3.65 -0.64 -19.24
N SER A 110 -2.76 -0.48 -18.26
CA SER A 110 -2.88 0.61 -17.28
C SER A 110 -2.69 1.97 -17.96
N THR A 111 -3.62 2.87 -17.73
CA THR A 111 -3.62 4.24 -18.28
C THR A 111 -3.15 5.28 -17.29
N LEU A 112 -3.03 4.91 -16.02
CA LEU A 112 -2.57 5.78 -14.93
C LEU A 112 -1.59 5.02 -14.05
N MET A 113 -0.49 5.68 -13.67
CA MET A 113 0.46 5.19 -12.68
C MET A 113 0.34 6.03 -11.41
N LEU A 114 0.10 5.36 -10.28
CA LEU A 114 0.02 5.99 -8.97
C LEU A 114 1.31 5.69 -8.19
N ILE A 115 1.92 6.72 -7.64
CA ILE A 115 3.18 6.61 -6.88
C ILE A 115 3.00 7.29 -5.53
N SER A 116 3.14 6.54 -4.43
CA SER A 116 3.23 7.16 -3.11
C SER A 116 4.67 7.57 -2.82
N GLY A 117 4.93 8.88 -2.86
CA GLY A 117 6.24 9.44 -2.54
C GLY A 117 6.69 10.57 -3.46
N GLY A 118 7.55 11.45 -2.93
CA GLY A 118 7.99 12.67 -3.61
C GLY A 118 9.46 12.65 -4.08
N ARG A 119 10.08 11.46 -4.26
CA ARG A 119 11.50 11.36 -4.61
C ARG A 119 11.78 11.93 -6.01
N GLY A 120 12.96 12.55 -6.19
CA GLY A 120 13.39 13.11 -7.48
C GLY A 120 13.44 12.10 -8.64
N LEU A 121 13.55 10.80 -8.35
CA LEU A 121 13.44 9.73 -9.34
C LEU A 121 12.13 9.82 -10.13
N TYR A 122 11.01 9.96 -9.44
CA TYR A 122 9.68 9.97 -10.07
C TYR A 122 9.46 11.21 -10.95
N ARG A 123 9.93 12.37 -10.49
CA ARG A 123 9.87 13.61 -11.28
C ARG A 123 10.67 13.51 -12.58
N ARG A 124 11.85 12.88 -12.55
CA ARG A 124 12.66 12.65 -13.78
C ARG A 124 11.96 11.72 -14.76
N LEU A 125 11.07 10.86 -14.30
CA LEU A 125 10.25 9.96 -15.13
C LEU A 125 8.92 10.60 -15.57
N GLY A 126 8.73 11.91 -15.31
CA GLY A 126 7.55 12.65 -15.73
C GLY A 126 6.38 12.60 -14.76
N ALA A 127 6.56 12.04 -13.55
CA ALA A 127 5.50 12.05 -12.55
C ALA A 127 5.28 13.46 -12.00
N THR A 128 4.02 13.83 -11.82
CA THR A 128 3.58 15.07 -11.20
C THR A 128 2.76 14.79 -9.93
N CYS A 129 2.78 15.74 -8.99
CA CYS A 129 1.93 15.65 -7.81
C CYS A 129 0.47 15.89 -8.20
N ALA A 130 -0.41 15.03 -7.72
CA ALA A 130 -1.85 15.15 -7.90
C ALA A 130 -2.57 14.77 -6.60
N GLY A 131 -3.75 15.37 -6.39
CA GLY A 131 -4.57 15.13 -5.21
C GLY A 131 -4.16 15.99 -4.01
N GLN A 132 -4.91 15.83 -2.94
CA GLN A 132 -4.70 16.50 -1.66
C GLN A 132 -5.00 15.51 -0.53
N TYR A 133 -4.22 15.60 0.54
CA TYR A 133 -4.57 14.99 1.82
C TYR A 133 -5.25 16.04 2.69
N ILE A 134 -6.42 15.71 3.19
CA ILE A 134 -7.12 16.54 4.19
C ILE A 134 -6.84 15.90 5.55
N CYS A 135 -6.13 16.62 6.40
CA CYS A 135 -5.88 16.20 7.77
C CYS A 135 -6.85 16.92 8.71
N TYR A 136 -7.60 16.13 9.47
CA TYR A 136 -8.44 16.67 10.54
C TYR A 136 -7.73 16.41 11.88
N SER A 137 -7.67 17.44 12.71
CA SER A 137 -7.24 17.31 14.10
C SER A 137 -8.41 17.69 14.99
N VAL A 138 -8.90 16.73 15.76
CA VAL A 138 -10.03 16.95 16.66
C VAL A 138 -9.51 16.94 18.10
N PRO A 139 -9.56 18.05 18.82
CA PRO A 139 -9.22 18.08 20.24
C PRO A 139 -10.13 17.14 21.03
N ARG A 140 -9.58 16.48 22.04
CA ARG A 140 -10.30 15.45 22.80
C ARG A 140 -11.53 15.98 23.55
N ASP A 141 -11.48 17.24 23.95
CA ASP A 141 -12.54 17.95 24.67
C ASP A 141 -13.71 18.42 23.79
N VAL A 142 -13.54 18.31 22.45
CA VAL A 142 -14.56 18.71 21.47
C VAL A 142 -15.34 17.50 20.93
N LEU A 143 -14.94 16.27 21.28
CA LEU A 143 -15.66 15.07 20.87
C LEU A 143 -17.05 15.07 21.54
N PRO A 144 -18.16 15.05 20.77
CA PRO A 144 -19.50 14.93 21.35
C PRO A 144 -19.59 13.63 22.13
N GLY A 145 -20.13 13.70 23.33
CA GLY A 145 -20.54 12.50 24.05
C GLY A 145 -21.67 11.83 23.30
N GLY A 146 -21.63 10.51 23.18
CA GLY A 146 -22.68 9.72 22.54
C GLY A 146 -22.41 8.23 22.75
N ASP A 147 -23.38 7.39 22.50
CA ASP A 147 -23.32 5.94 22.66
C ASP A 147 -22.65 5.25 21.45
N VAL A 148 -21.58 5.86 20.92
CA VAL A 148 -20.83 5.31 19.80
C VAL A 148 -19.76 4.34 20.32
N HIS A 149 -19.81 3.11 19.84
CA HIS A 149 -18.87 2.06 20.22
C HIS A 149 -17.79 1.87 19.15
N PHE A 150 -16.54 1.71 19.58
CA PHE A 150 -15.39 1.41 18.76
C PHE A 150 -14.92 0.00 19.07
N THR A 151 -15.07 -0.90 18.13
CA THR A 151 -14.60 -2.29 18.25
C THR A 151 -13.63 -2.63 17.11
N PRO A 152 -12.64 -3.50 17.34
CA PRO A 152 -11.87 -4.02 16.21
C PRO A 152 -12.82 -4.62 15.18
N ALA A 153 -12.59 -4.31 13.90
CA ALA A 153 -13.41 -4.86 12.83
C ALA A 153 -13.18 -6.38 12.69
N GLU A 154 -14.26 -7.12 12.60
CA GLU A 154 -14.28 -8.56 12.46
C GLU A 154 -14.78 -8.99 11.08
N ASP A 155 -14.64 -10.27 10.75
CA ASP A 155 -15.10 -10.83 9.46
C ASP A 155 -16.61 -10.62 9.24
N GLY A 156 -17.42 -10.59 10.32
CA GLY A 156 -18.85 -10.29 10.26
C GLY A 156 -19.19 -8.89 9.79
N ASP A 157 -18.28 -7.93 10.00
CA ASP A 157 -18.47 -6.53 9.61
C ASP A 157 -18.16 -6.28 8.13
N LEU A 158 -17.38 -7.17 7.49
CA LEU A 158 -16.89 -6.98 6.12
C LEU A 158 -17.95 -6.59 5.10
N PRO A 159 -19.16 -7.21 5.05
CA PRO A 159 -20.18 -6.80 4.09
C PRO A 159 -20.60 -5.34 4.25
N THR A 160 -20.68 -4.87 5.50
CA THR A 160 -21.03 -3.48 5.79
C THR A 160 -19.86 -2.54 5.47
N LEU A 161 -18.64 -2.89 5.83
CA LEU A 161 -17.45 -2.09 5.52
C LEU A 161 -17.24 -1.95 4.01
N VAL A 162 -17.41 -3.03 3.24
CA VAL A 162 -17.35 -3.01 1.76
C VAL A 162 -18.42 -2.09 1.19
N ARG A 163 -19.65 -2.15 1.72
CA ARG A 163 -20.74 -1.26 1.29
C ARG A 163 -20.43 0.20 1.59
N LEU A 164 -19.93 0.52 2.78
CA LEU A 164 -19.53 1.89 3.15
C LEU A 164 -18.41 2.39 2.22
N TYR A 165 -17.37 1.59 2.00
CA TYR A 165 -16.29 1.94 1.09
C TYR A 165 -16.75 2.15 -0.36
N ALA A 166 -17.78 1.42 -0.81
CA ALA A 166 -18.31 1.55 -2.15
C ALA A 166 -18.98 2.90 -2.43
N HIS A 167 -19.32 3.69 -1.40
CA HIS A 167 -19.86 5.04 -1.55
C HIS A 167 -18.77 6.11 -1.77
N GLU A 168 -17.49 5.78 -1.56
CA GLU A 168 -16.40 6.71 -1.83
C GLU A 168 -16.34 7.07 -3.31
N PRO A 169 -16.36 8.37 -3.68
CA PRO A 169 -16.40 8.80 -5.09
C PRO A 169 -15.10 8.50 -5.83
N SER A 170 -14.00 8.35 -5.09
CA SER A 170 -12.69 7.98 -5.64
C SER A 170 -12.09 6.88 -4.77
N ARG A 171 -11.97 5.67 -5.32
CA ARG A 171 -11.52 4.50 -4.57
C ARG A 171 -10.90 3.44 -5.46
N TYR A 172 -10.11 2.56 -4.89
CA TYR A 172 -9.78 1.30 -5.54
C TYR A 172 -11.02 0.40 -5.65
N ILE A 173 -11.17 -0.29 -6.76
CA ILE A 173 -12.17 -1.35 -6.90
C ILE A 173 -11.54 -2.61 -6.32
N ARG A 174 -12.01 -2.99 -5.14
CA ARG A 174 -11.48 -4.13 -4.36
C ARG A 174 -12.49 -5.26 -4.34
N SER A 175 -12.00 -6.48 -4.48
CA SER A 175 -12.78 -7.68 -4.15
C SER A 175 -13.01 -7.74 -2.64
N THR A 176 -14.01 -8.52 -2.20
CA THR A 176 -14.20 -8.77 -0.75
C THR A 176 -12.97 -9.43 -0.12
N ALA A 177 -12.25 -10.27 -0.87
CA ALA A 177 -11.01 -10.90 -0.41
C ALA A 177 -9.90 -9.85 -0.22
N ASP A 178 -9.66 -8.96 -1.20
CA ASP A 178 -8.71 -7.86 -1.07
C ASP A 178 -9.05 -6.96 0.14
N PHE A 179 -10.35 -6.67 0.31
CA PHE A 179 -10.81 -5.82 1.41
C PHE A 179 -10.55 -6.49 2.77
N ARG A 180 -10.85 -7.80 2.89
CA ARG A 180 -10.52 -8.58 4.08
C ARG A 180 -9.03 -8.54 4.40
N THR A 181 -8.18 -8.75 3.40
CA THR A 181 -6.73 -8.67 3.56
C THR A 181 -6.28 -7.31 4.08
N CYS A 182 -6.85 -6.21 3.55
CA CYS A 182 -6.55 -4.85 4.03
C CYS A 182 -6.99 -4.64 5.47
N VAL A 183 -8.19 -5.10 5.84
CA VAL A 183 -8.73 -4.99 7.21
C VAL A 183 -7.86 -5.76 8.19
N GLN A 184 -7.51 -7.01 7.89
CA GLN A 184 -6.67 -7.87 8.73
C GLN A 184 -5.24 -7.34 8.87
N ALA A 185 -4.69 -6.74 7.81
CA ALA A 185 -3.39 -6.09 7.86
C ALA A 185 -3.41 -4.76 8.65
N GLY A 186 -4.59 -4.21 8.95
CA GLY A 186 -4.74 -2.91 9.59
C GLY A 186 -4.39 -1.71 8.70
N TRP A 187 -4.31 -1.91 7.39
CA TRP A 187 -3.86 -0.88 6.42
C TRP A 187 -4.93 -0.58 5.38
N ILE A 188 -5.85 0.32 5.70
CA ILE A 188 -6.80 0.87 4.73
C ILE A 188 -6.27 2.17 4.11
N CYS A 189 -5.34 2.83 4.77
CA CYS A 189 -4.61 4.03 4.32
C CYS A 189 -3.12 3.90 4.64
N ASP A 190 -2.29 4.86 4.24
CA ASP A 190 -0.80 4.82 4.31
C ASP A 190 -0.20 4.67 5.72
N ARG A 191 -1.01 4.52 6.76
CA ARG A 191 -0.56 4.36 8.15
C ARG A 191 -1.15 3.10 8.75
N GLY A 192 -0.29 2.26 9.31
CA GLY A 192 -0.69 1.03 9.98
C GLY A 192 -1.40 1.27 11.31
N GLY A 193 -2.28 0.36 11.64
CA GLY A 193 -3.02 0.36 12.87
C GLY A 193 -4.09 -0.71 12.83
N ASP A 194 -5.00 -0.65 13.77
CA ASP A 194 -6.18 -1.52 13.79
C ASP A 194 -7.29 -0.89 12.97
N THR A 195 -8.00 -1.67 12.18
CA THR A 195 -9.27 -1.24 11.59
C THR A 195 -10.36 -1.37 12.64
N MET A 196 -10.99 -0.26 12.96
CA MET A 196 -12.09 -0.21 13.94
C MET A 196 -13.40 -0.03 13.22
N ALA A 197 -14.39 -0.84 13.57
CA ALA A 197 -15.80 -0.61 13.27
C ALA A 197 -16.37 0.38 14.29
N ILE A 198 -17.21 1.29 13.80
CA ILE A 198 -17.87 2.31 14.60
C ILE A 198 -19.36 2.04 14.50
N SER A 199 -19.99 1.68 15.64
CA SER A 199 -21.40 1.28 15.69
C SER A 199 -22.21 2.13 16.67
N ASP A 200 -23.51 2.21 16.39
CA ASP A 200 -24.55 2.68 17.26
C ASP A 200 -25.67 1.63 17.27
N ASN A 201 -26.13 1.21 18.48
CA ASN A 201 -27.15 0.18 18.64
C ASN A 201 -26.93 -1.05 17.74
N ASP A 202 -25.74 -1.64 17.76
CA ASP A 202 -25.33 -2.81 16.99
C ASP A 202 -25.25 -2.61 15.45
N ALA A 203 -25.54 -1.41 14.95
CA ALA A 203 -25.39 -1.08 13.54
C ALA A 203 -24.04 -0.44 13.27
N VAL A 204 -23.22 -1.03 12.40
CA VAL A 204 -21.95 -0.42 11.95
C VAL A 204 -22.27 0.74 11.02
N LEU A 205 -21.93 1.96 11.45
CA LEU A 205 -22.17 3.22 10.74
C LEU A 205 -20.95 3.69 9.95
N ALA A 206 -19.76 3.39 10.44
CA ALA A 206 -18.50 3.84 9.86
C ALA A 206 -17.36 2.88 10.23
N TYR A 207 -16.19 3.10 9.66
CA TYR A 207 -14.96 2.46 10.09
C TYR A 207 -13.78 3.44 9.99
N ALA A 208 -12.75 3.17 10.76
CA ALA A 208 -11.53 3.97 10.74
C ALA A 208 -10.29 3.11 10.94
N GLY A 209 -9.22 3.44 10.24
CA GLY A 209 -7.88 2.95 10.57
C GLY A 209 -7.33 3.76 11.75
N MET A 210 -7.01 3.11 12.86
CA MET A 210 -6.51 3.76 14.07
C MET A 210 -5.11 3.30 14.38
N GLN A 211 -4.16 4.23 14.45
CA GLN A 211 -2.80 3.95 14.89
C GLN A 211 -2.71 4.17 16.41
N ARG A 212 -2.27 3.15 17.14
CA ARG A 212 -1.90 3.31 18.54
C ARG A 212 -0.53 3.99 18.62
N THR A 213 -0.48 5.27 18.91
CA THR A 213 0.77 5.91 19.35
C THR A 213 1.02 5.55 20.81
N ARG A 214 2.10 4.81 21.12
CA ARG A 214 2.59 4.77 22.48
C ARG A 214 2.97 6.20 22.88
N ARG A 215 2.35 6.76 23.91
CA ARG A 215 2.91 7.92 24.59
C ARG A 215 4.25 7.46 25.15
N GLU A 216 5.34 8.03 24.70
CA GLU A 216 6.57 8.04 25.48
C GLU A 216 6.26 8.78 26.78
N SER A 217 6.31 8.02 27.88
CA SER A 217 6.16 8.52 29.26
C SER A 217 7.48 9.12 29.72
#